data_25114918588a45da88cf5e109cb074e7
#
_entry.id   25114918588a45da88cf5e109cb074e7
#
_cell.length_a   1.000
_cell.length_b   1.000
_cell.length_c   1.000
_cell.angle_alpha   90.00
_cell.angle_beta   90.00
_cell.angle_gamma   90.00
#
_symmetry.space_group_name_H-M   'P 1'
#
loop_
_entity.id
_entity.type
_entity.pdbx_description
1 polymer ?
#
loop_
_entity_poly.entity_id
_entity_poly.type
_entity_poly.pdbx_seq_one_letter_code
_entity_poly.pdbx_strand_id
1 'polypeptide(L)'
;MLRDAADETEDMKIVEQFDISAIDTESLKGFRNHHKSYRPEHVFNNLPDDEYLERIGAVGFGEDGKLHPTTAGLLMFGEEYHIVREFPEYFLDYREMLDPTIRWTDRLQSSSGDWSGNVFDFFFRVNSKIAKDIKKPFKLEGITRVDDTPVHKAVREALVNCLVNTDYFLPCGVVIKKEDDKLVIENPGSIRTGKKQMLRGGISDPRNKTLMKMFNMIGIGERAGSGIPDIYQVWENEGWPMPVVEESYNPDRTRLSLEFAKKQTIKTSEEEKEPKRSQKGAKK
;
A
#
# COMPACT_ATOMS: atom_id res chain seq x y z
N MET A 1 2.77 -16.63 17.92
CA MET A 1 3.72 -17.54 17.25
C MET A 1 3.13 -18.91 16.86
N LEU A 2 2.32 -19.59 17.70
CA LEU A 2 1.72 -20.89 17.32
C LEU A 2 0.51 -20.74 16.36
N ARG A 3 -0.20 -19.62 16.40
CA ARG A 3 -1.36 -19.34 15.54
C ARG A 3 -0.96 -19.13 14.08
N ASP A 4 0.15 -18.42 13.82
CA ASP A 4 0.64 -18.12 12.46
C ASP A 4 1.22 -19.34 11.71
N ALA A 5 1.50 -20.45 12.40
CA ALA A 5 2.08 -21.65 11.78
C ALA A 5 1.04 -22.70 11.33
N ALA A 6 -0.21 -22.58 11.83
CA ALA A 6 -1.26 -23.58 11.63
C ALA A 6 -2.31 -23.20 10.56
N ASP A 7 -2.40 -21.92 10.17
CA ASP A 7 -3.49 -21.44 9.34
C ASP A 7 -3.09 -21.30 7.88
N GLU A 8 -3.35 -22.36 7.15
CA GLU A 8 -3.20 -22.42 5.68
C GLU A 8 -4.28 -21.61 4.96
N THR A 9 -4.71 -20.47 5.23
CA THR A 9 -5.67 -19.68 4.43
C THR A 9 -6.84 -19.11 5.22
N GLU A 10 -6.57 -18.38 6.30
CA GLU A 10 -7.66 -17.66 7.00
C GLU A 10 -8.46 -16.74 6.07
N ASP A 11 -7.82 -16.21 5.01
CA ASP A 11 -8.47 -15.33 4.06
C ASP A 11 -9.37 -16.04 3.03
N MET A 12 -9.47 -17.38 3.07
CA MET A 12 -10.44 -18.17 2.29
C MET A 12 -11.61 -18.71 3.10
N LYS A 13 -11.69 -18.42 4.39
CA LYS A 13 -12.83 -18.83 5.22
C LYS A 13 -14.13 -18.27 4.64
N ILE A 14 -15.16 -19.10 4.53
CA ILE A 14 -16.50 -18.70 4.08
C ILE A 14 -17.19 -17.93 5.20
N VAL A 15 -17.76 -16.78 4.86
CA VAL A 15 -18.51 -15.91 5.80
C VAL A 15 -20.00 -16.11 5.58
N GLU A 16 -20.55 -17.20 6.12
CA GLU A 16 -21.93 -17.65 5.88
C GLU A 16 -23.00 -16.68 6.38
N GLN A 17 -22.66 -15.74 7.26
CA GLN A 17 -23.59 -14.72 7.73
C GLN A 17 -24.02 -13.73 6.63
N PHE A 18 -23.35 -13.71 5.49
CA PHE A 18 -23.66 -12.84 4.36
C PHE A 18 -23.85 -13.67 3.10
N ASP A 19 -24.74 -13.25 2.23
CA ASP A 19 -24.83 -13.74 0.86
C ASP A 19 -23.98 -12.88 -0.09
N ILE A 20 -24.00 -13.21 -1.38
CA ILE A 20 -23.22 -12.53 -2.42
C ILE A 20 -23.54 -11.03 -2.53
N SER A 21 -24.71 -10.57 -2.03
CA SER A 21 -25.09 -9.16 -2.05
C SER A 21 -24.23 -8.27 -1.14
N ALA A 22 -23.43 -8.87 -0.24
CA ALA A 22 -22.45 -8.15 0.55
C ALA A 22 -21.24 -7.66 -0.27
N ILE A 23 -21.09 -8.12 -1.52
CA ILE A 23 -20.08 -7.67 -2.46
C ILE A 23 -20.56 -6.37 -3.13
N ASP A 24 -19.77 -5.30 -2.99
CA ASP A 24 -20.02 -4.03 -3.68
C ASP A 24 -19.80 -4.18 -5.19
N THR A 25 -20.86 -3.92 -5.95
CA THR A 25 -20.87 -4.11 -7.40
C THR A 25 -19.96 -3.13 -8.13
N GLU A 26 -19.77 -1.90 -7.62
CA GLU A 26 -18.89 -0.92 -8.26
C GLU A 26 -17.42 -1.28 -8.05
N SER A 27 -17.03 -1.74 -6.86
CA SER A 27 -15.68 -2.27 -6.62
C SER A 27 -15.38 -3.48 -7.50
N LEU A 28 -16.31 -4.42 -7.61
CA LEU A 28 -16.17 -5.58 -8.51
C LEU A 28 -16.01 -5.15 -9.96
N LYS A 29 -16.84 -4.24 -10.45
CA LYS A 29 -16.78 -3.71 -11.81
C LYS A 29 -15.45 -3.00 -12.07
N GLY A 30 -14.98 -2.18 -11.11
CA GLY A 30 -13.66 -1.56 -11.15
C GLY A 30 -12.55 -2.60 -11.27
N PHE A 31 -12.58 -3.63 -10.45
CA PHE A 31 -11.60 -4.72 -10.47
C PHE A 31 -11.61 -5.47 -11.82
N ARG A 32 -12.77 -5.85 -12.34
CA ARG A 32 -12.90 -6.51 -13.66
C ARG A 32 -12.34 -5.65 -14.79
N ASN A 33 -12.55 -4.33 -14.75
CA ASN A 33 -11.99 -3.41 -15.74
C ASN A 33 -10.45 -3.39 -15.68
N HIS A 34 -9.86 -3.35 -14.48
CA HIS A 34 -8.41 -3.46 -14.30
C HIS A 34 -7.88 -4.81 -14.78
N HIS A 35 -8.55 -5.91 -14.43
CA HIS A 35 -8.15 -7.25 -14.88
C HIS A 35 -8.17 -7.36 -16.41
N LYS A 36 -9.24 -6.91 -17.05
CA LYS A 36 -9.36 -6.90 -18.52
C LYS A 36 -8.31 -6.01 -19.18
N SER A 37 -8.01 -4.84 -18.63
CA SER A 37 -6.95 -3.96 -19.13
C SER A 37 -5.58 -4.58 -19.04
N TYR A 38 -5.28 -5.29 -17.93
CA TYR A 38 -4.00 -5.93 -17.72
C TYR A 38 -3.83 -7.24 -18.50
N ARG A 39 -4.93 -8.03 -18.62
CA ARG A 39 -4.96 -9.32 -19.33
C ARG A 39 -6.19 -9.41 -20.26
N PRO A 40 -6.16 -8.73 -21.42
CA PRO A 40 -7.32 -8.65 -22.32
C PRO A 40 -7.86 -10.01 -22.75
N GLU A 41 -6.98 -10.99 -23.00
CA GLU A 41 -7.33 -12.33 -23.50
C GLU A 41 -7.58 -13.36 -22.38
N HIS A 42 -7.68 -12.93 -21.12
CA HIS A 42 -7.86 -13.87 -20.02
C HIS A 42 -9.27 -14.48 -20.05
N VAL A 43 -9.35 -15.80 -19.93
CA VAL A 43 -10.61 -16.56 -20.04
C VAL A 43 -11.70 -16.13 -19.06
N PHE A 44 -11.30 -15.60 -17.87
CA PHE A 44 -12.26 -15.13 -16.86
C PHE A 44 -12.97 -13.82 -17.24
N ASN A 45 -12.50 -13.08 -18.25
CA ASN A 45 -13.14 -11.82 -18.65
C ASN A 45 -14.57 -12.00 -19.15
N ASN A 46 -14.92 -13.20 -19.63
CA ASN A 46 -16.22 -13.52 -20.20
C ASN A 46 -17.16 -14.26 -19.22
N LEU A 47 -16.71 -14.53 -17.99
CA LEU A 47 -17.52 -15.22 -16.98
C LEU A 47 -18.60 -14.29 -16.40
N PRO A 48 -19.77 -14.80 -16.01
CA PRO A 48 -20.72 -14.10 -15.14
C PRO A 48 -20.05 -13.69 -13.81
N ASP A 49 -20.59 -12.71 -13.10
CA ASP A 49 -19.98 -12.17 -11.89
C ASP A 49 -19.83 -13.20 -10.77
N ASP A 50 -20.81 -14.05 -10.57
CA ASP A 50 -20.80 -15.13 -9.59
C ASP A 50 -19.67 -16.16 -9.86
N GLU A 51 -19.59 -16.66 -11.09
CA GLU A 51 -18.52 -17.59 -11.49
C GLU A 51 -17.15 -16.91 -11.47
N TYR A 52 -17.08 -15.64 -11.88
CA TYR A 52 -15.83 -14.85 -11.80
C TYR A 52 -15.33 -14.73 -10.36
N LEU A 53 -16.22 -14.34 -9.43
CA LEU A 53 -15.90 -14.19 -8.01
C LEU A 53 -15.43 -15.51 -7.39
N GLU A 54 -16.07 -16.64 -7.76
CA GLU A 54 -15.66 -17.97 -7.31
C GLU A 54 -14.25 -18.31 -7.81
N ARG A 55 -13.95 -18.08 -9.09
CA ARG A 55 -12.64 -18.37 -9.70
C ARG A 55 -11.50 -17.57 -9.10
N ILE A 56 -11.75 -16.33 -8.71
CA ILE A 56 -10.74 -15.51 -8.07
C ILE A 56 -10.59 -15.83 -6.57
N GLY A 57 -11.55 -16.53 -5.97
CA GLY A 57 -11.58 -16.91 -4.56
C GLY A 57 -12.24 -15.86 -3.67
N ALA A 58 -13.06 -14.96 -4.25
CA ALA A 58 -13.80 -13.95 -3.51
C ALA A 58 -15.09 -14.49 -2.88
N VAL A 59 -15.66 -15.54 -3.46
CA VAL A 59 -16.82 -16.26 -2.92
C VAL A 59 -16.58 -17.76 -2.96
N GLY A 60 -17.35 -18.51 -2.19
CA GLY A 60 -17.37 -19.97 -2.19
C GLY A 60 -18.71 -20.49 -1.68
N PHE A 61 -18.94 -21.79 -1.86
CA PHE A 61 -20.17 -22.43 -1.41
C PHE A 61 -20.13 -22.70 0.10
N GLY A 62 -21.14 -22.23 0.81
CA GLY A 62 -21.37 -22.53 2.21
C GLY A 62 -22.03 -23.90 2.42
N GLU A 63 -22.30 -24.26 3.67
CA GLU A 63 -22.98 -25.51 4.04
C GLU A 63 -24.42 -25.58 3.51
N ASP A 64 -25.06 -24.42 3.29
CA ASP A 64 -26.40 -24.30 2.71
C ASP A 64 -26.43 -24.49 1.18
N GLY A 65 -25.26 -24.68 0.55
CA GLY A 65 -25.09 -24.84 -0.90
C GLY A 65 -25.25 -23.56 -1.70
N LYS A 66 -25.23 -22.38 -1.05
CA LYS A 66 -25.25 -21.08 -1.70
C LYS A 66 -23.87 -20.44 -1.71
N LEU A 67 -23.71 -19.42 -2.57
CA LEU A 67 -22.49 -18.63 -2.62
C LEU A 67 -22.47 -17.57 -1.52
N HIS A 68 -21.40 -17.56 -0.75
CA HIS A 68 -21.10 -16.60 0.30
C HIS A 68 -19.74 -15.95 0.05
N PRO A 69 -19.49 -14.72 0.53
CA PRO A 69 -18.15 -14.14 0.48
C PRO A 69 -17.16 -15.01 1.26
N THR A 70 -15.93 -15.10 0.74
CA THR A 70 -14.80 -15.47 1.58
C THR A 70 -14.36 -14.25 2.40
N THR A 71 -13.57 -14.47 3.45
CA THR A 71 -12.97 -13.36 4.20
C THR A 71 -12.13 -12.44 3.30
N ALA A 72 -11.40 -12.99 2.31
CA ALA A 72 -10.71 -12.20 1.29
C ALA A 72 -11.66 -11.43 0.38
N GLY A 73 -12.73 -12.06 -0.08
CA GLY A 73 -13.74 -11.41 -0.92
C GLY A 73 -14.44 -10.27 -0.21
N LEU A 74 -14.77 -10.48 1.07
CA LEU A 74 -15.38 -9.45 1.92
C LEU A 74 -14.43 -8.27 2.13
N LEU A 75 -13.14 -8.51 2.45
CA LEU A 75 -12.12 -7.47 2.58
C LEU A 75 -11.91 -6.71 1.28
N MET A 76 -11.86 -7.41 0.14
CA MET A 76 -11.54 -6.82 -1.16
C MET A 76 -12.69 -6.01 -1.75
N PHE A 77 -13.94 -6.48 -1.59
CA PHE A 77 -15.11 -5.97 -2.29
C PHE A 77 -16.32 -5.68 -1.39
N GLY A 78 -16.28 -5.98 -0.10
CA GLY A 78 -17.41 -5.71 0.79
C GLY A 78 -17.56 -4.22 1.08
N GLU A 79 -18.75 -3.83 1.55
CA GLU A 79 -18.90 -2.51 2.18
C GLU A 79 -18.45 -2.56 3.65
N GLU A 80 -17.91 -1.47 4.15
CA GLU A 80 -17.30 -1.40 5.49
C GLU A 80 -18.19 -1.95 6.59
N TYR A 81 -19.50 -1.65 6.58
CA TYR A 81 -20.42 -2.13 7.61
C TYR A 81 -20.62 -3.66 7.60
N HIS A 82 -20.33 -4.35 6.49
CA HIS A 82 -20.26 -5.81 6.45
C HIS A 82 -18.89 -6.30 6.94
N ILE A 83 -17.81 -5.62 6.52
CA ILE A 83 -16.43 -6.01 6.88
C ILE A 83 -16.25 -5.98 8.39
N VAL A 84 -16.69 -4.93 9.08
CA VAL A 84 -16.51 -4.79 10.55
C VAL A 84 -17.28 -5.82 11.37
N ARG A 85 -18.28 -6.51 10.78
CA ARG A 85 -18.96 -7.61 11.47
C ARG A 85 -18.13 -8.88 11.55
N GLU A 86 -17.27 -9.14 10.56
CA GLU A 86 -16.31 -10.25 10.58
C GLU A 86 -14.98 -9.83 11.20
N PHE A 87 -14.56 -8.58 10.97
CA PHE A 87 -13.31 -7.99 11.44
C PHE A 87 -13.58 -6.75 12.30
N PRO A 88 -13.91 -6.90 13.60
CA PRO A 88 -14.29 -5.75 14.44
C PRO A 88 -13.22 -4.67 14.59
N GLU A 89 -11.95 -5.03 14.39
CA GLU A 89 -10.80 -4.11 14.45
C GLU A 89 -10.42 -3.52 13.07
N TYR A 90 -11.20 -3.82 12.05
CA TYR A 90 -10.95 -3.30 10.70
C TYR A 90 -11.02 -1.79 10.65
N PHE A 91 -9.91 -1.19 10.22
CA PHE A 91 -9.82 0.24 10.03
C PHE A 91 -8.70 0.57 9.03
N LEU A 92 -9.02 1.34 7.98
CA LEU A 92 -8.08 1.85 7.00
C LEU A 92 -8.07 3.37 7.10
N ASP A 93 -6.90 3.98 7.27
CA ASP A 93 -6.76 5.42 7.51
C ASP A 93 -5.54 5.98 6.75
N TYR A 94 -5.80 6.81 5.75
CA TYR A 94 -4.80 7.63 5.07
C TYR A 94 -4.89 9.05 5.59
N ARG A 95 -3.74 9.63 5.95
CA ARG A 95 -3.60 10.98 6.47
C ARG A 95 -2.53 11.72 5.68
N GLU A 96 -2.88 12.90 5.18
CA GLU A 96 -1.95 13.81 4.53
C GLU A 96 -1.64 14.98 5.47
N MET A 97 -0.35 15.24 5.68
CA MET A 97 0.15 16.20 6.68
C MET A 97 1.18 17.12 6.01
N LEU A 98 0.72 17.94 5.05
CA LEU A 98 1.56 18.85 4.28
C LEU A 98 1.66 20.24 4.90
N ASP A 99 0.74 20.62 5.78
CA ASP A 99 0.72 21.90 6.50
C ASP A 99 0.81 21.65 8.02
N PRO A 100 1.88 22.09 8.69
CA PRO A 100 2.06 21.88 10.13
C PRO A 100 1.07 22.64 11.00
N THR A 101 0.34 23.61 10.44
CA THR A 101 -0.63 24.42 11.18
C THR A 101 -2.00 23.74 11.34
N ILE A 102 -2.27 22.72 10.53
CA ILE A 102 -3.51 21.95 10.58
C ILE A 102 -3.21 20.47 10.81
N ARG A 103 -4.14 19.78 11.45
CA ARG A 103 -3.94 18.37 11.80
C ARG A 103 -3.78 17.47 10.57
N TRP A 104 -4.58 17.71 9.52
CA TRP A 104 -4.52 17.00 8.24
C TRP A 104 -4.88 17.96 7.10
N THR A 105 -4.12 17.91 6.02
CA THR A 105 -4.49 18.58 4.75
C THR A 105 -5.50 17.76 3.96
N ASP A 106 -5.46 16.44 4.10
CA ASP A 106 -6.43 15.50 3.54
C ASP A 106 -6.50 14.23 4.41
N ARG A 107 -7.65 13.56 4.41
CA ARG A 107 -7.84 12.31 5.12
C ARG A 107 -8.84 11.41 4.39
N LEU A 108 -8.54 10.10 4.34
CA LEU A 108 -9.44 9.07 3.84
C LEU A 108 -9.50 7.94 4.88
N GLN A 109 -10.69 7.66 5.41
CA GLN A 109 -10.88 6.59 6.40
C GLN A 109 -12.01 5.67 5.96
N SER A 110 -11.89 4.36 6.26
CA SER A 110 -12.88 3.34 5.86
C SER A 110 -14.26 3.60 6.46
N SER A 111 -14.32 4.12 7.69
CA SER A 111 -15.56 4.36 8.43
C SER A 111 -16.23 5.71 8.12
N SER A 112 -15.84 6.43 7.05
CA SER A 112 -16.44 7.73 6.73
C SER A 112 -17.85 7.64 6.14
N GLY A 113 -18.18 6.50 5.51
CA GLY A 113 -19.46 6.30 4.82
C GLY A 113 -19.56 6.95 3.44
N ASP A 114 -18.50 7.60 2.94
CA ASP A 114 -18.48 8.30 1.65
C ASP A 114 -18.09 7.38 0.47
N TRP A 115 -17.67 6.17 0.77
CA TRP A 115 -17.18 5.18 -0.18
C TRP A 115 -17.30 3.77 0.44
N SER A 116 -17.03 2.72 -0.32
CA SER A 116 -17.19 1.33 0.11
C SER A 116 -16.44 0.98 1.41
N GLY A 117 -15.31 1.63 1.68
CA GLY A 117 -14.45 1.33 2.82
C GLY A 117 -13.59 0.07 2.65
N ASN A 118 -13.65 -0.62 1.52
CA ASN A 118 -12.92 -1.86 1.26
C ASN A 118 -11.46 -1.66 0.83
N VAL A 119 -10.71 -2.75 0.79
CA VAL A 119 -9.29 -2.78 0.47
C VAL A 119 -9.00 -2.34 -0.97
N PHE A 120 -9.85 -2.74 -1.94
CA PHE A 120 -9.69 -2.38 -3.34
C PHE A 120 -9.78 -0.87 -3.55
N ASP A 121 -10.86 -0.26 -3.11
CA ASP A 121 -11.08 1.18 -3.25
C ASP A 121 -10.04 1.98 -2.46
N PHE A 122 -9.69 1.54 -1.25
CA PHE A 122 -8.64 2.18 -0.45
C PHE A 122 -7.33 2.24 -1.21
N PHE A 123 -6.88 1.11 -1.75
CA PHE A 123 -5.64 1.03 -2.51
C PHE A 123 -5.61 2.06 -3.65
N PHE A 124 -6.63 2.07 -4.51
CA PHE A 124 -6.66 2.96 -5.67
C PHE A 124 -6.75 4.45 -5.29
N ARG A 125 -7.58 4.78 -4.30
CA ARG A 125 -7.73 6.15 -3.80
C ARG A 125 -6.43 6.67 -3.20
N VAL A 126 -5.78 5.89 -2.33
CA VAL A 126 -4.52 6.27 -1.68
C VAL A 126 -3.39 6.36 -2.70
N ASN A 127 -3.25 5.36 -3.58
CA ASN A 127 -2.24 5.37 -4.63
C ASN A 127 -2.37 6.62 -5.53
N SER A 128 -3.60 6.98 -5.92
CA SER A 128 -3.85 8.18 -6.71
C SER A 128 -3.46 9.47 -5.99
N LYS A 129 -3.70 9.57 -4.66
CA LYS A 129 -3.31 10.73 -3.84
C LYS A 129 -1.79 10.84 -3.71
N ILE A 130 -1.10 9.74 -3.40
CA ILE A 130 0.36 9.73 -3.26
C ILE A 130 1.05 10.02 -4.59
N ALA A 131 0.58 9.42 -5.68
CA ALA A 131 1.20 9.57 -7.01
C ALA A 131 1.19 11.00 -7.55
N LYS A 132 0.24 11.85 -7.13
CA LYS A 132 0.17 13.26 -7.57
C LYS A 132 1.39 14.07 -7.15
N ASP A 133 1.97 13.78 -6.00
CA ASP A 133 3.01 14.57 -5.36
C ASP A 133 4.42 13.96 -5.46
N ILE A 134 4.51 12.69 -5.90
CA ILE A 134 5.80 12.13 -6.26
C ILE A 134 6.33 12.94 -7.44
N LYS A 135 7.39 13.73 -7.22
CA LYS A 135 8.04 14.52 -8.27
C LYS A 135 8.42 13.60 -9.43
N LYS A 136 7.72 13.76 -10.54
CA LYS A 136 8.03 13.03 -11.77
C LYS A 136 9.26 13.70 -12.40
N PRO A 137 10.45 13.06 -12.43
CA PRO A 137 11.51 13.56 -13.29
C PRO A 137 10.96 13.55 -14.71
N PHE A 138 11.13 14.65 -15.42
CA PHE A 138 10.71 14.76 -16.82
C PHE A 138 11.58 13.81 -17.65
N LYS A 139 11.13 12.56 -17.79
CA LYS A 139 11.75 11.57 -18.68
C LYS A 139 10.85 11.38 -19.89
N LEU A 140 11.42 11.68 -21.07
CA LEU A 140 10.84 11.27 -22.33
C LEU A 140 11.53 9.96 -22.76
N GLU A 141 10.76 8.89 -22.89
CA GLU A 141 11.20 7.72 -23.65
C GLU A 141 10.64 7.85 -25.06
N GLY A 142 11.48 8.35 -25.99
CA GLY A 142 11.04 8.73 -27.33
C GLY A 142 10.12 9.95 -27.31
N ILE A 143 8.91 9.81 -27.85
CA ILE A 143 7.88 10.88 -27.94
C ILE A 143 6.87 10.77 -26.79
N THR A 144 6.93 9.70 -25.98
CA THR A 144 5.91 9.39 -24.96
C THR A 144 6.38 9.82 -23.56
N ARG A 145 5.51 10.55 -22.85
CA ARG A 145 5.73 10.88 -21.44
C ARG A 145 5.58 9.62 -20.58
N VAL A 146 6.60 9.29 -19.80
CA VAL A 146 6.53 8.19 -18.82
C VAL A 146 5.96 8.73 -17.53
N ASP A 147 4.68 8.46 -17.30
CA ASP A 147 3.99 8.88 -16.05
C ASP A 147 4.17 7.87 -14.92
N ASP A 148 4.64 6.65 -15.19
CA ASP A 148 4.82 5.55 -14.23
C ASP A 148 6.31 5.26 -14.00
N THR A 149 6.92 5.95 -13.03
CA THR A 149 8.35 5.80 -12.71
C THR A 149 8.60 4.59 -11.80
N PRO A 150 9.87 4.11 -11.67
CA PRO A 150 10.23 3.08 -10.70
C PRO A 150 9.78 3.41 -9.27
N VAL A 151 9.81 4.68 -8.87
CA VAL A 151 9.34 5.14 -7.56
C VAL A 151 7.83 4.90 -7.39
N HIS A 152 7.02 5.18 -8.42
CA HIS A 152 5.57 4.90 -8.36
C HIS A 152 5.29 3.41 -8.21
N LYS A 153 6.06 2.56 -8.92
CA LYS A 153 5.94 1.09 -8.80
C LYS A 153 6.32 0.62 -7.40
N ALA A 154 7.43 1.13 -6.85
CA ALA A 154 7.88 0.78 -5.51
C ALA A 154 6.89 1.22 -4.42
N VAL A 155 6.27 2.39 -4.55
CA VAL A 155 5.22 2.84 -3.61
C VAL A 155 3.97 1.96 -3.71
N ARG A 156 3.52 1.60 -4.92
CA ARG A 156 2.41 0.65 -5.09
C ARG A 156 2.70 -0.70 -4.45
N GLU A 157 3.92 -1.20 -4.63
CA GLU A 157 4.38 -2.45 -4.01
C GLU A 157 4.36 -2.36 -2.48
N ALA A 158 4.83 -1.23 -1.91
CA ALA A 158 4.78 -0.99 -0.47
C ALA A 158 3.33 -0.98 0.06
N LEU A 159 2.40 -0.34 -0.66
CA LEU A 159 0.98 -0.29 -0.30
C LEU A 159 0.34 -1.69 -0.32
N VAL A 160 0.58 -2.47 -1.38
CA VAL A 160 0.04 -3.83 -1.48
C VAL A 160 0.62 -4.71 -0.38
N ASN A 161 1.94 -4.67 -0.16
CA ASN A 161 2.59 -5.43 0.89
C ASN A 161 2.01 -5.13 2.28
N CYS A 162 1.70 -3.87 2.56
CA CYS A 162 0.99 -3.49 3.78
C CYS A 162 -0.38 -4.18 3.87
N LEU A 163 -1.22 -4.05 2.84
CA LEU A 163 -2.60 -4.56 2.85
C LEU A 163 -2.65 -6.09 2.91
N VAL A 164 -1.80 -6.79 2.16
CA VAL A 164 -1.81 -8.27 2.11
C VAL A 164 -1.13 -8.92 3.32
N ASN A 165 -0.31 -8.18 4.07
CA ASN A 165 0.32 -8.67 5.29
C ASN A 165 -0.37 -8.21 6.57
N THR A 166 -1.41 -7.37 6.47
CA THR A 166 -2.21 -6.94 7.62
C THR A 166 -2.90 -8.12 8.30
N ASP A 167 -2.78 -8.18 9.62
CA ASP A 167 -3.65 -9.00 10.45
C ASP A 167 -4.90 -8.17 10.81
N TYR A 168 -5.98 -8.40 10.10
CA TYR A 168 -7.22 -7.63 10.24
C TYR A 168 -8.00 -7.92 11.53
N PHE A 169 -7.57 -8.92 12.30
CA PHE A 169 -8.12 -9.22 13.63
C PHE A 169 -7.41 -8.46 14.77
N LEU A 170 -6.25 -7.86 14.50
CA LEU A 170 -5.50 -7.10 15.50
C LEU A 170 -5.90 -5.61 15.51
N PRO A 171 -5.83 -4.97 16.71
CA PRO A 171 -6.19 -3.56 16.87
C PRO A 171 -5.26 -2.61 16.10
N CYS A 172 -5.70 -1.35 16.02
CA CYS A 172 -5.00 -0.20 15.45
C CYS A 172 -5.03 -0.05 13.92
N GLY A 173 -5.64 -0.97 13.17
CA GLY A 173 -5.87 -0.83 11.73
C GLY A 173 -4.63 -0.49 10.88
N VAL A 174 -4.82 -0.32 9.58
CA VAL A 174 -3.80 0.17 8.64
C VAL A 174 -3.76 1.69 8.70
N VAL A 175 -2.56 2.27 8.85
CA VAL A 175 -2.37 3.73 8.88
C VAL A 175 -1.28 4.12 7.89
N ILE A 176 -1.63 5.00 6.95
CA ILE A 176 -0.71 5.56 5.96
C ILE A 176 -0.64 7.06 6.20
N LYS A 177 0.57 7.56 6.49
CA LYS A 177 0.84 8.98 6.71
C LYS A 177 1.74 9.50 5.61
N LYS A 178 1.28 10.53 4.92
CA LYS A 178 2.05 11.23 3.91
C LYS A 178 2.42 12.61 4.43
N GLU A 179 3.70 12.90 4.44
CA GLU A 179 4.31 14.19 4.73
C GLU A 179 4.98 14.74 3.44
N ASP A 180 5.55 15.93 3.47
CA ASP A 180 6.17 16.56 2.29
C ASP A 180 7.27 15.71 1.64
N ASP A 181 8.11 15.09 2.48
CA ASP A 181 9.30 14.33 2.06
C ASP A 181 9.30 12.89 2.59
N LYS A 182 8.19 12.42 3.16
CA LYS A 182 8.13 11.12 3.81
C LYS A 182 6.77 10.46 3.65
N LEU A 183 6.78 9.15 3.43
CA LEU A 183 5.62 8.28 3.51
C LEU A 183 5.86 7.23 4.59
N VAL A 184 4.95 7.12 5.55
CA VAL A 184 4.97 6.10 6.59
C VAL A 184 3.77 5.18 6.39
N ILE A 185 4.03 3.90 6.27
CA ILE A 185 3.03 2.85 6.04
C ILE A 185 3.08 1.90 7.23
N GLU A 186 1.96 1.75 7.94
CA GLU A 186 1.88 0.94 9.14
C GLU A 186 0.72 -0.05 9.06
N ASN A 187 0.96 -1.31 9.43
CA ASN A 187 -0.09 -2.32 9.51
C ASN A 187 0.02 -3.17 10.77
N PRO A 188 -1.11 -3.67 11.31
CA PRO A 188 -1.10 -4.70 12.35
C PRO A 188 -0.45 -6.00 11.87
N GLY A 189 0.22 -6.68 12.80
CA GLY A 189 0.91 -7.95 12.58
C GLY A 189 2.42 -7.82 12.38
N SER A 190 3.12 -8.90 12.68
CA SER A 190 4.57 -9.05 12.52
C SER A 190 4.93 -9.57 11.13
N ILE A 191 6.22 -9.45 10.76
CA ILE A 191 6.76 -9.95 9.52
C ILE A 191 6.90 -11.48 9.60
N ARG A 192 6.08 -12.23 8.85
CA ARG A 192 6.00 -13.71 8.92
C ARG A 192 7.31 -14.41 8.59
N THR A 193 8.03 -13.93 7.57
CA THR A 193 9.35 -14.47 7.18
C THR A 193 10.50 -14.01 8.06
N GLY A 194 10.26 -13.05 8.95
CA GLY A 194 11.28 -12.34 9.70
C GLY A 194 12.03 -11.30 8.86
N LYS A 195 12.44 -10.21 9.50
CA LYS A 195 13.05 -9.02 8.85
C LYS A 195 14.25 -9.35 7.95
N LYS A 196 15.15 -10.26 8.38
CA LYS A 196 16.32 -10.63 7.57
C LYS A 196 15.95 -11.29 6.25
N GLN A 197 14.98 -12.21 6.26
CA GLN A 197 14.54 -12.92 5.06
C GLN A 197 13.75 -11.98 4.14
N MET A 198 12.89 -11.13 4.70
CA MET A 198 12.16 -10.10 3.95
C MET A 198 13.12 -9.17 3.16
N LEU A 199 14.18 -8.67 3.80
CA LEU A 199 15.20 -7.81 3.16
C LEU A 199 16.03 -8.57 2.11
N ARG A 200 16.28 -9.87 2.32
CA ARG A 200 17.01 -10.72 1.36
C ARG A 200 16.17 -11.02 0.11
N GLY A 201 14.85 -11.07 0.26
CA GLY A 201 13.94 -11.47 -0.82
C GLY A 201 13.95 -12.96 -1.15
N GLY A 202 13.28 -13.31 -2.25
CA GLY A 202 13.22 -14.68 -2.77
C GLY A 202 12.22 -15.60 -2.08
N ILE A 203 11.57 -15.17 -0.99
CA ILE A 203 10.47 -15.87 -0.32
C ILE A 203 9.30 -14.93 -0.16
N SER A 204 8.13 -15.35 -0.64
CA SER A 204 6.87 -14.63 -0.47
C SER A 204 5.92 -15.48 0.39
N ASP A 205 5.58 -14.97 1.57
CA ASP A 205 4.61 -15.59 2.48
C ASP A 205 3.63 -14.52 3.01
N PRO A 206 2.76 -13.98 2.15
CA PRO A 206 1.77 -13.00 2.57
C PRO A 206 0.77 -13.64 3.54
N ARG A 207 0.31 -12.88 4.54
CA ARG A 207 -0.71 -13.33 5.49
C ARG A 207 -2.02 -13.62 4.76
N ASN A 208 -2.46 -12.73 3.87
CA ASN A 208 -3.67 -12.85 3.09
C ASN A 208 -3.33 -13.26 1.64
N LYS A 209 -3.18 -14.56 1.41
CA LYS A 209 -2.71 -15.12 0.12
C LYS A 209 -3.71 -14.90 -1.01
N THR A 210 -5.00 -14.91 -0.70
CA THR A 210 -6.06 -14.69 -1.69
C THR A 210 -6.18 -13.23 -2.06
N LEU A 211 -6.04 -12.29 -1.11
CA LEU A 211 -5.90 -10.86 -1.43
C LEU A 211 -4.71 -10.63 -2.36
N MET A 212 -3.55 -11.23 -2.08
CA MET A 212 -2.36 -11.12 -2.94
C MET A 212 -2.62 -11.68 -4.33
N LYS A 213 -3.31 -12.83 -4.45
CA LYS A 213 -3.73 -13.40 -5.74
C LYS A 213 -4.58 -12.42 -6.53
N MET A 214 -5.57 -11.76 -5.89
CA MET A 214 -6.43 -10.78 -6.53
C MET A 214 -5.64 -9.57 -7.04
N PHE A 215 -4.76 -8.97 -6.23
CA PHE A 215 -3.89 -7.89 -6.68
C PHE A 215 -3.00 -8.28 -7.86
N ASN A 216 -2.41 -9.48 -7.84
CA ASN A 216 -1.61 -9.99 -8.96
C ASN A 216 -2.42 -10.14 -10.26
N MET A 217 -3.72 -10.47 -10.18
CA MET A 217 -4.58 -10.58 -11.36
C MET A 217 -4.75 -9.25 -12.10
N ILE A 218 -4.67 -8.15 -11.39
CA ILE A 218 -4.75 -6.79 -11.97
C ILE A 218 -3.37 -6.14 -12.18
N GLY A 219 -2.29 -6.94 -12.11
CA GLY A 219 -0.92 -6.49 -12.37
C GLY A 219 -0.28 -5.69 -11.25
N ILE A 220 -0.74 -5.87 -10.02
CA ILE A 220 -0.25 -5.16 -8.84
C ILE A 220 0.29 -6.16 -7.82
N GLY A 221 1.49 -5.89 -7.28
CA GLY A 221 2.20 -6.80 -6.38
C GLY A 221 2.88 -7.97 -7.11
N GLU A 222 3.95 -8.50 -6.56
CA GLU A 222 4.67 -9.64 -7.10
C GLU A 222 4.75 -10.78 -6.07
N ARG A 223 4.65 -12.04 -6.56
CA ARG A 223 4.76 -13.22 -5.69
C ARG A 223 6.19 -13.72 -5.49
N ALA A 224 7.14 -13.20 -6.26
CA ALA A 224 8.52 -13.72 -6.27
C ALA A 224 9.35 -13.36 -5.03
N GLY A 225 8.79 -12.57 -4.10
CA GLY A 225 9.51 -12.10 -2.91
C GLY A 225 10.56 -11.04 -3.24
N SER A 226 10.46 -10.38 -4.39
CA SER A 226 11.35 -9.29 -4.81
C SER A 226 10.88 -7.92 -4.34
N GLY A 227 9.60 -7.77 -3.97
CA GLY A 227 8.95 -6.47 -3.73
C GLY A 227 9.70 -5.55 -2.75
N ILE A 228 10.10 -6.04 -1.60
CA ILE A 228 10.88 -5.24 -0.63
C ILE A 228 12.30 -4.95 -1.14
N PRO A 229 13.10 -5.91 -1.61
CA PRO A 229 14.39 -5.64 -2.24
C PRO A 229 14.31 -4.60 -3.36
N ASP A 230 13.30 -4.66 -4.23
CA ASP A 230 13.10 -3.72 -5.33
C ASP A 230 12.83 -2.29 -4.83
N ILE A 231 12.05 -2.14 -3.74
CA ILE A 231 11.85 -0.84 -3.08
C ILE A 231 13.20 -0.27 -2.62
N TYR A 232 14.04 -1.08 -1.95
CA TYR A 232 15.36 -0.65 -1.49
C TYR A 232 16.27 -0.25 -2.66
N GLN A 233 16.29 -1.04 -3.73
CA GLN A 233 17.08 -0.74 -4.93
C GLN A 233 16.65 0.57 -5.61
N VAL A 234 15.34 0.86 -5.66
CA VAL A 234 14.83 2.12 -6.22
C VAL A 234 15.30 3.30 -5.38
N TRP A 235 15.22 3.23 -4.04
CA TRP A 235 15.69 4.29 -3.14
C TRP A 235 17.18 4.52 -3.23
N GLU A 236 17.98 3.46 -3.34
CA GLU A 236 19.42 3.53 -3.57
C GLU A 236 19.74 4.24 -4.89
N ASN A 237 19.05 3.87 -5.98
CA ASN A 237 19.25 4.47 -7.30
C ASN A 237 18.89 5.96 -7.36
N GLU A 238 17.89 6.40 -6.57
CA GLU A 238 17.50 7.81 -6.44
C GLU A 238 18.44 8.59 -5.50
N GLY A 239 19.35 7.90 -4.78
CA GLY A 239 20.25 8.51 -3.80
C GLY A 239 19.53 9.04 -2.56
N TRP A 240 18.36 8.49 -2.24
CA TRP A 240 17.57 8.86 -1.07
C TRP A 240 17.96 8.06 0.17
N PRO A 241 17.56 8.52 1.39
CA PRO A 241 17.75 7.73 2.60
C PRO A 241 17.10 6.36 2.46
N MET A 242 17.84 5.30 2.83
CA MET A 242 17.34 3.93 2.69
C MET A 242 16.02 3.72 3.46
N PRO A 243 15.09 2.93 2.92
CA PRO A 243 13.85 2.59 3.61
C PRO A 243 14.11 1.97 4.98
N VAL A 244 13.30 2.34 5.97
CA VAL A 244 13.41 1.82 7.33
C VAL A 244 12.18 0.97 7.63
N VAL A 245 12.42 -0.31 8.00
CA VAL A 245 11.38 -1.23 8.47
C VAL A 245 11.58 -1.47 9.97
N GLU A 246 10.52 -1.29 10.74
CA GLU A 246 10.48 -1.47 12.17
C GLU A 246 9.32 -2.41 12.54
N GLU A 247 9.52 -3.22 13.57
CA GLU A 247 8.46 -4.00 14.22
C GLU A 247 8.30 -3.52 15.65
N SER A 248 7.07 -3.39 16.10
CA SER A 248 6.72 -3.18 17.50
C SER A 248 5.84 -4.32 17.99
N TYR A 249 5.85 -4.53 19.30
CA TYR A 249 5.11 -5.58 19.97
C TYR A 249 4.24 -4.95 21.06
N ASN A 250 3.04 -5.52 21.28
CA ASN A 250 2.04 -5.02 22.23
C ASN A 250 1.44 -3.63 21.88
N PRO A 251 0.67 -3.52 20.78
CA PRO A 251 0.29 -4.56 19.81
C PRO A 251 1.35 -4.81 18.74
N ASP A 252 1.30 -6.01 18.15
CA ASP A 252 2.17 -6.36 17.01
C ASP A 252 1.88 -5.47 15.83
N ARG A 253 2.92 -4.80 15.33
CA ARG A 253 2.80 -3.82 14.26
C ARG A 253 4.07 -3.74 13.43
N THR A 254 3.91 -3.68 12.12
CA THR A 254 5.00 -3.41 11.17
C THR A 254 4.86 -2.00 10.64
N ARG A 255 6.00 -1.27 10.57
CA ARG A 255 6.11 0.08 10.01
C ARG A 255 7.18 0.11 8.93
N LEU A 256 6.84 0.64 7.76
CA LEU A 256 7.76 0.99 6.69
C LEU A 256 7.79 2.51 6.55
N SER A 257 9.00 3.11 6.62
CA SER A 257 9.24 4.54 6.40
C SER A 257 10.04 4.74 5.12
N LEU A 258 9.53 5.57 4.23
CA LEU A 258 10.09 5.92 2.92
C LEU A 258 10.33 7.44 2.87
N GLU A 259 11.60 7.88 2.80
CA GLU A 259 11.96 9.29 2.64
C GLU A 259 12.32 9.55 1.17
N PHE A 260 11.76 10.64 0.58
CA PHE A 260 11.86 10.90 -0.88
C PHE A 260 13.02 11.80 -1.29
N ALA A 261 13.54 12.66 -0.41
CA ALA A 261 14.65 13.54 -0.71
C ALA A 261 15.39 13.97 0.56
N LYS A 262 16.71 14.20 0.43
CA LYS A 262 17.40 15.01 1.43
C LYS A 262 17.04 16.47 1.19
N LYS A 263 16.54 17.19 2.19
CA LYS A 263 16.54 18.65 2.16
C LYS A 263 18.00 19.07 1.97
N GLN A 264 18.33 19.65 0.82
CA GLN A 264 19.63 20.30 0.63
C GLN A 264 19.67 21.43 1.65
N THR A 265 20.43 21.26 2.72
CA THR A 265 20.81 22.36 3.57
C THR A 265 21.73 23.23 2.71
N ILE A 266 21.20 24.34 2.16
CA ILE A 266 22.01 25.37 1.55
C ILE A 266 22.89 25.90 2.68
N LYS A 267 24.14 25.43 2.76
CA LYS A 267 25.18 26.11 3.52
C LYS A 267 25.44 27.40 2.78
N THR A 268 24.79 28.48 3.22
CA THR A 268 25.19 29.85 2.90
C THR A 268 26.60 30.01 3.49
N SER A 269 27.61 29.83 2.67
CA SER A 269 28.94 30.24 2.99
C SER A 269 28.97 31.78 2.87
N GLU A 270 28.64 32.47 3.93
CA GLU A 270 29.07 33.83 4.15
C GLU A 270 30.58 33.78 4.44
N GLU A 271 31.40 33.79 3.39
CA GLU A 271 32.80 34.23 3.52
C GLU A 271 32.77 35.73 3.84
N GLU A 272 33.04 36.05 5.10
CA GLU A 272 33.41 37.38 5.55
C GLU A 272 34.61 37.85 4.74
N LYS A 273 34.38 38.79 3.81
CA LYS A 273 35.44 39.60 3.24
C LYS A 273 35.80 40.68 4.24
N GLU A 274 36.86 40.46 5.03
CA GLU A 274 37.52 41.54 5.76
C GLU A 274 37.97 42.64 4.80
N PRO A 275 37.69 43.93 5.07
CA PRO A 275 38.21 45.04 4.28
C PRO A 275 39.70 45.28 4.60
N LYS A 276 40.59 45.07 3.63
CA LYS A 276 42.01 45.48 3.72
C LYS A 276 42.09 46.98 3.95
N ARG A 277 42.51 47.40 5.13
CA ARG A 277 42.95 48.78 5.44
C ARG A 277 44.19 49.11 4.64
N SER A 278 44.08 50.01 3.68
CA SER A 278 45.22 50.62 2.99
C SER A 278 45.90 51.64 3.92
N GLN A 279 47.11 51.33 4.33
CA GLN A 279 48.00 52.35 4.91
C GLN A 279 48.53 53.21 3.76
N LYS A 280 48.09 54.48 3.70
CA LYS A 280 48.79 55.52 2.98
C LYS A 280 49.74 56.25 3.98
N GLY A 281 51.00 56.08 3.78
CA GLY A 281 52.05 56.89 4.45
C GLY A 281 51.95 58.34 3.98
N ALA A 282 52.07 59.24 4.94
CA ALA A 282 52.36 60.63 4.70
C ALA A 282 53.80 60.92 5.08
N LYS A 283 54.56 61.33 4.07
CA LYS A 283 55.89 62.06 4.28
C LYS A 283 55.57 63.53 4.37
N LYS A 284 56.12 64.11 5.33
CA LYS A 284 56.66 65.41 5.70
C LYS A 284 55.97 66.05 6.87
#